data_bc28cc17a6121e7ed9c73632d0bc8f5f
#
_entry.id   bc28cc17a6121e7ed9c73632d0bc8f5f
#
_cell.length_a   1.000
_cell.length_b   1.000
_cell.length_c   1.000
_cell.angle_alpha   90.00
_cell.angle_beta   90.00
_cell.angle_gamma   90.00
#
_symmetry.space_group_name_H-M   'P 1'
#
loop_
_entity.id
_entity.type
_entity.pdbx_description
1 polymer ?
#
loop_
_entity_poly.entity_id
_entity_poly.type
_entity_poly.pdbx_seq_one_letter_code
_entity_poly.pdbx_strand_id
1 'polypeptide(L)'
;RFEGEQTLPGSLAAPAGAGGLLVNAMNCSPEGEADFNAWYDEEHIPALAAVPGCMVARRFVQASDQPSGADGRKYVAIYHLESPDVTKTEAWAKAVDTPWSARVRPHFRDRLRILCKRYVRGA
;
A
#
# COMPACT_ATOMS: atom_id res chain seq x y z
N ARG A 1 -15.31 -6.24 -3.75
CA ARG A 1 -14.65 -7.18 -2.84
C ARG A 1 -13.32 -7.60 -3.42
N PHE A 2 -12.28 -7.56 -2.63
CA PHE A 2 -10.94 -8.03 -2.99
C PHE A 2 -10.58 -9.23 -2.11
N GLU A 3 -10.18 -10.33 -2.74
CA GLU A 3 -9.62 -11.48 -2.05
C GLU A 3 -8.16 -11.63 -2.49
N GLY A 4 -7.23 -11.59 -1.55
CA GLY A 4 -5.82 -11.63 -1.87
C GLY A 4 -4.98 -12.29 -0.79
N GLU A 5 -3.74 -12.57 -1.12
CA GLU A 5 -2.77 -13.12 -0.19
C GLU A 5 -1.78 -12.04 0.21
N GLN A 6 -1.41 -12.01 1.49
CA GLN A 6 -0.37 -11.11 1.98
C GLN A 6 0.99 -11.58 1.47
N THR A 7 1.71 -10.69 0.80
CA THR A 7 2.98 -11.03 0.15
C THR A 7 4.19 -10.86 1.07
N LEU A 8 4.02 -10.14 2.17
CA LEU A 8 5.10 -9.91 3.13
C LEU A 8 4.71 -10.43 4.50
N PRO A 9 5.66 -10.95 5.28
CA PRO A 9 5.39 -11.35 6.65
C PRO A 9 5.04 -10.14 7.50
N GLY A 10 4.19 -10.33 8.50
CA GLY A 10 3.79 -9.26 9.40
C GLY A 10 2.48 -9.57 10.09
N SER A 11 1.98 -8.60 10.85
CA SER A 11 0.71 -8.73 11.54
C SER A 11 -0.45 -8.80 10.56
N LEU A 12 -1.36 -9.74 10.77
CA LEU A 12 -2.59 -9.86 10.00
C LEU A 12 -3.72 -9.01 10.58
N ALA A 13 -3.55 -8.50 11.79
CA ALA A 13 -4.58 -7.72 12.47
C ALA A 13 -4.31 -6.23 12.29
N ALA A 14 -5.39 -5.45 12.16
CA ALA A 14 -5.29 -3.99 12.19
C ALA A 14 -4.87 -3.55 13.60
N PRO A 15 -3.91 -2.63 13.73
CA PRO A 15 -3.48 -2.17 15.05
C PRO A 15 -4.57 -1.36 15.73
N ALA A 16 -4.68 -1.52 17.05
CA ALA A 16 -5.56 -0.69 17.86
C ALA A 16 -5.08 0.75 17.83
N GLY A 17 -6.01 1.70 17.78
CA GLY A 17 -5.68 3.11 17.78
C GLY A 17 -5.26 3.68 16.43
N ALA A 18 -5.33 2.92 15.35
CA ALA A 18 -5.10 3.47 14.02
C ALA A 18 -6.16 4.53 13.70
N GLY A 19 -5.72 5.75 13.40
CA GLY A 19 -6.60 6.87 13.07
C GLY A 19 -6.75 7.14 11.58
N GLY A 20 -5.91 6.50 10.77
CA GLY A 20 -5.92 6.64 9.32
C GLY A 20 -5.64 5.33 8.60
N LEU A 21 -6.12 5.26 7.37
CA LEU A 21 -5.90 4.10 6.51
C LEU A 21 -5.61 4.60 5.10
N LEU A 22 -4.51 4.17 4.54
CA LEU A 22 -4.19 4.41 3.13
C LEU A 22 -4.25 3.09 2.38
N VAL A 23 -5.02 3.08 1.30
CA VAL A 23 -5.11 1.93 0.39
C VAL A 23 -4.63 2.36 -0.99
N ASN A 24 -3.65 1.63 -1.53
CA ASN A 24 -3.21 1.77 -2.91
C ASN A 24 -3.47 0.46 -3.63
N ALA A 25 -4.36 0.48 -4.60
CA ALA A 25 -4.64 -0.68 -5.44
C ALA A 25 -4.24 -0.37 -6.87
N MET A 26 -3.61 -1.31 -7.56
CA MET A 26 -3.17 -1.06 -8.93
C MET A 26 -2.82 -2.34 -9.69
N ASN A 27 -2.68 -2.18 -10.98
CA ASN A 27 -2.06 -3.13 -11.89
C ASN A 27 -0.68 -2.62 -12.28
N CYS A 28 0.09 -3.45 -12.93
CA CYS A 28 1.42 -3.10 -13.43
C CYS A 28 1.57 -3.63 -14.85
N SER A 29 2.30 -2.90 -15.69
CA SER A 29 2.61 -3.40 -17.03
C SER A 29 3.43 -4.68 -16.94
N PRO A 30 3.22 -5.66 -17.84
CA PRO A 30 3.95 -6.93 -17.77
C PRO A 30 5.47 -6.78 -17.80
N GLU A 31 5.98 -5.81 -18.56
CA GLU A 31 7.43 -5.58 -18.68
C GLU A 31 8.07 -5.14 -17.37
N GLY A 32 7.32 -4.41 -16.55
CA GLY A 32 7.82 -3.86 -15.29
C GLY A 32 7.43 -4.66 -14.06
N GLU A 33 6.65 -5.73 -14.21
CA GLU A 33 6.03 -6.40 -13.07
C GLU A 33 7.04 -7.01 -12.10
N ALA A 34 8.08 -7.65 -12.59
CA ALA A 34 9.10 -8.22 -11.71
C ALA A 34 9.84 -7.16 -10.91
N ASP A 35 10.22 -6.05 -11.54
CA ASP A 35 10.87 -4.92 -10.87
C ASP A 35 9.92 -4.22 -9.90
N PHE A 36 8.67 -4.06 -10.27
CA PHE A 36 7.61 -3.51 -9.43
C PHE A 36 7.44 -4.32 -8.13
N ASN A 37 7.39 -5.65 -8.23
CA ASN A 37 7.25 -6.50 -7.06
C ASN A 37 8.49 -6.44 -6.17
N ALA A 38 9.68 -6.47 -6.76
CA ALA A 38 10.93 -6.33 -6.01
C ALA A 38 11.00 -4.98 -5.28
N TRP A 39 10.63 -3.90 -5.96
CA TRP A 39 10.61 -2.56 -5.38
C TRP A 39 9.66 -2.47 -4.18
N TYR A 40 8.44 -3.01 -4.31
CA TYR A 40 7.49 -3.02 -3.21
C TYR A 40 8.02 -3.77 -2.00
N ASP A 41 8.54 -4.98 -2.23
CA ASP A 41 8.92 -5.88 -1.14
C ASP A 41 10.26 -5.48 -0.50
N GLU A 42 11.22 -5.00 -1.28
CA GLU A 42 12.57 -4.73 -0.79
C GLU A 42 12.79 -3.29 -0.35
N GLU A 43 12.08 -2.32 -0.94
CA GLU A 43 12.27 -0.91 -0.62
C GLU A 43 11.03 -0.22 -0.11
N HIS A 44 9.93 -0.25 -0.88
CA HIS A 44 8.80 0.65 -0.65
C HIS A 44 8.05 0.35 0.65
N ILE A 45 7.64 -0.87 0.85
CA ILE A 45 6.94 -1.27 2.09
C ILE A 45 7.84 -1.10 3.31
N PRO A 46 9.11 -1.59 3.31
CA PRO A 46 9.98 -1.36 4.46
C PRO A 46 10.23 0.11 4.77
N ALA A 47 10.42 0.94 3.73
CA ALA A 47 10.65 2.37 3.92
C ALA A 47 9.44 3.08 4.52
N LEU A 48 8.24 2.78 4.03
CA LEU A 48 7.02 3.39 4.56
C LEU A 48 6.68 2.87 5.95
N ALA A 49 6.94 1.59 6.22
CA ALA A 49 6.74 1.03 7.55
C ALA A 49 7.64 1.69 8.61
N ALA A 50 8.77 2.26 8.21
CA ALA A 50 9.69 2.95 9.10
C ALA A 50 9.34 4.43 9.31
N VAL A 51 8.37 4.98 8.57
CA VAL A 51 7.95 6.39 8.74
C VAL A 51 7.25 6.56 10.08
N PRO A 52 7.62 7.60 10.87
CA PRO A 52 6.92 7.88 12.12
C PRO A 52 5.42 8.06 11.88
N GLY A 53 4.62 7.35 12.65
CA GLY A 53 3.16 7.34 12.52
C GLY A 53 2.61 6.27 11.60
N CYS A 54 3.44 5.58 10.84
CA CYS A 54 3.02 4.38 10.11
C CYS A 54 3.10 3.19 11.05
N MET A 55 1.94 2.65 11.41
CA MET A 55 1.85 1.57 12.40
C MET A 55 2.09 0.21 11.79
N VAL A 56 1.52 -0.04 10.61
CA VAL A 56 1.67 -1.30 9.87
C VAL A 56 1.56 -1.01 8.39
N ALA A 57 2.43 -1.60 7.59
CA ALA A 57 2.34 -1.61 6.14
C ALA A 57 2.17 -3.06 5.68
N ARG A 58 1.15 -3.32 4.89
CA ARG A 58 0.84 -4.67 4.40
C ARG A 58 0.62 -4.64 2.90
N ARG A 59 0.91 -5.73 2.25
CA ARG A 59 0.75 -5.86 0.81
C ARG A 59 0.05 -7.16 0.48
N PHE A 60 -0.85 -7.11 -0.49
CA PHE A 60 -1.63 -8.26 -0.94
C PHE A 60 -1.56 -8.38 -2.46
N VAL A 61 -1.60 -9.61 -2.93
CA VAL A 61 -1.79 -9.94 -4.35
C VAL A 61 -3.13 -10.66 -4.49
N GLN A 62 -3.82 -10.41 -5.60
CA GLN A 62 -5.08 -11.08 -5.90
C GLN A 62 -4.93 -12.60 -5.79
N ALA A 63 -5.85 -13.24 -5.08
CA ALA A 63 -5.85 -14.68 -4.95
C ALA A 63 -6.24 -15.33 -6.27
N SER A 64 -5.34 -16.18 -6.79
CA SER A 64 -5.62 -17.00 -7.96
C SER A 64 -6.09 -16.19 -9.18
N ASP A 65 -6.83 -16.82 -10.06
CA ASP A 65 -7.36 -16.32 -11.32
C ASP A 65 -8.80 -15.80 -11.21
N GLN A 66 -9.27 -15.54 -10.01
CA GLN A 66 -10.57 -14.92 -9.81
C GLN A 66 -10.56 -13.47 -10.31
N PRO A 67 -11.61 -13.04 -11.03
CA PRO A 67 -11.76 -11.63 -11.32
C PRO A 67 -11.74 -10.85 -10.02
N SER A 68 -10.86 -9.88 -9.94
CA SER A 68 -10.71 -9.10 -8.72
C SER A 68 -11.97 -8.32 -8.42
N GLY A 69 -12.42 -8.36 -7.17
CA GLY A 69 -13.45 -7.48 -6.68
C GLY A 69 -13.00 -6.04 -6.51
N ALA A 70 -11.73 -5.73 -6.72
CA ALA A 70 -11.20 -4.37 -6.73
C ALA A 70 -11.10 -3.85 -8.17
N ASP A 71 -12.16 -3.96 -8.95
CA ASP A 71 -12.25 -3.51 -10.33
C ASP A 71 -11.16 -4.08 -11.24
N GLY A 72 -10.76 -5.32 -10.98
CA GLY A 72 -9.73 -5.99 -11.76
C GLY A 72 -8.30 -5.66 -11.34
N ARG A 73 -8.09 -4.97 -10.23
CA ARG A 73 -6.74 -4.64 -9.74
C ARG A 73 -6.11 -5.82 -9.03
N LYS A 74 -4.88 -6.13 -9.41
CA LYS A 74 -4.16 -7.32 -8.95
C LYS A 74 -3.45 -7.10 -7.61
N TYR A 75 -2.97 -5.89 -7.35
CA TYR A 75 -2.13 -5.58 -6.20
C TYR A 75 -2.78 -4.56 -5.29
N VAL A 76 -2.69 -4.79 -3.98
CA VAL A 76 -3.19 -3.87 -2.96
C VAL A 76 -2.13 -3.71 -1.87
N ALA A 77 -1.82 -2.45 -1.53
CA ALA A 77 -1.01 -2.12 -0.37
C ALA A 77 -1.88 -1.36 0.63
N ILE A 78 -1.79 -1.72 1.89
CA ILE A 78 -2.59 -1.15 2.97
C ILE A 78 -1.64 -0.65 4.06
N TYR A 79 -1.82 0.62 4.44
CA TYR A 79 -1.02 1.26 5.48
C TYR A 79 -1.95 1.72 6.60
N HIS A 80 -1.71 1.21 7.81
CA HIS A 80 -2.40 1.66 9.01
C HIS A 80 -1.59 2.79 9.64
N LEU A 81 -2.20 3.95 9.79
CA LEU A 81 -1.53 5.18 10.19
C LEU A 81 -2.12 5.70 11.49
N GLU A 82 -1.32 6.39 12.30
CA GLU A 82 -1.83 7.10 13.47
C GLU A 82 -2.86 8.17 13.07
N SER A 83 -2.64 8.81 11.93
CA SER A 83 -3.49 9.85 11.35
C SER A 83 -3.29 9.88 9.85
N PRO A 84 -4.30 10.32 9.06
CA PRO A 84 -4.10 10.56 7.63
C PRO A 84 -2.98 11.55 7.32
N ASP A 85 -2.67 12.44 8.23
CA ASP A 85 -1.63 13.46 8.06
C ASP A 85 -0.23 12.87 7.97
N VAL A 86 -0.01 11.63 8.36
CA VAL A 86 1.28 10.95 8.20
C VAL A 86 1.73 10.98 6.73
N THR A 87 0.80 10.89 5.79
CA THR A 87 1.10 10.94 4.35
C THR A 87 1.56 12.31 3.86
N LYS A 88 1.42 13.34 4.69
CA LYS A 88 1.82 14.71 4.38
C LYS A 88 3.16 15.09 5.03
N THR A 89 3.78 14.19 5.75
CA THR A 89 5.06 14.47 6.43
C THR A 89 6.22 14.40 5.45
N GLU A 90 7.30 15.09 5.81
CA GLU A 90 8.55 15.05 5.03
C GLU A 90 9.14 13.63 5.01
N ALA A 91 9.03 12.90 6.11
CA ALA A 91 9.52 11.53 6.20
C ALA A 91 8.80 10.62 5.19
N TRP A 92 7.49 10.78 5.05
CA TRP A 92 6.72 10.04 4.03
C TRP A 92 7.16 10.42 2.62
N ALA A 93 7.28 11.72 2.35
CA ALA A 93 7.70 12.22 1.04
C ALA A 93 9.06 11.66 0.63
N LYS A 94 10.02 11.62 1.57
CA LYS A 94 11.35 11.06 1.31
C LYS A 94 11.29 9.56 1.07
N ALA A 95 10.46 8.84 1.80
CA ALA A 95 10.33 7.39 1.67
C ALA A 95 9.80 6.99 0.29
N VAL A 96 8.90 7.78 -0.30
CA VAL A 96 8.30 7.49 -1.61
C VAL A 96 9.11 8.04 -2.78
N ASP A 97 10.03 8.96 -2.54
CA ASP A 97 10.78 9.65 -3.60
C ASP A 97 12.21 9.10 -3.71
N THR A 98 12.33 7.95 -4.36
CA THR A 98 13.60 7.28 -4.56
C THR A 98 13.86 7.07 -6.06
N PRO A 99 15.13 6.85 -6.47
CA PRO A 99 15.42 6.49 -7.87
C PRO A 99 14.68 5.24 -8.34
N TRP A 100 14.54 4.25 -7.46
CA TRP A 100 13.82 3.02 -7.80
C TRP A 100 12.31 3.31 -7.98
N SER A 101 11.74 4.09 -7.11
CA SER A 101 10.34 4.55 -7.27
C SER A 101 10.12 5.23 -8.62
N ALA A 102 11.03 6.11 -9.02
CA ALA A 102 10.96 6.80 -10.30
C ALA A 102 11.01 5.82 -11.49
N ARG A 103 11.78 4.73 -11.35
CA ARG A 103 11.90 3.72 -12.40
C ARG A 103 10.63 2.89 -12.56
N VAL A 104 9.92 2.57 -11.48
CA VAL A 104 8.73 1.71 -11.54
C VAL A 104 7.44 2.47 -11.83
N ARG A 105 7.35 3.74 -11.47
CA ARG A 105 6.12 4.55 -11.67
C ARG A 105 5.54 4.50 -13.09
N PRO A 106 6.34 4.57 -14.16
CA PRO A 106 5.79 4.50 -15.52
C PRO A 106 5.05 3.19 -15.82
N HIS A 107 5.26 2.15 -15.03
CA HIS A 107 4.61 0.85 -15.20
C HIS A 107 3.30 0.72 -14.44
N PHE A 108 2.94 1.70 -13.60
CA PHE A 108 1.67 1.69 -12.87
C PHE A 108 0.49 1.78 -13.82
N ARG A 109 -0.54 0.98 -13.56
CA ARG A 109 -1.80 0.95 -14.32
C ARG A 109 -2.99 0.92 -13.37
N ASP A 110 -4.05 1.61 -13.73
CA ASP A 110 -5.34 1.57 -13.03
C ASP A 110 -5.23 1.90 -11.53
N ARG A 111 -4.34 2.82 -11.18
CA ARG A 111 -4.06 3.15 -9.79
C ARG A 111 -5.28 3.75 -9.10
N LEU A 112 -5.66 3.16 -7.95
CA LEU A 112 -6.66 3.69 -7.04
C LEU A 112 -6.00 3.95 -5.69
N ARG A 113 -6.09 5.20 -5.22
CA ARG A 113 -5.57 5.61 -3.93
C ARG A 113 -6.71 6.13 -3.08
N ILE A 114 -6.91 5.51 -1.91
CA ILE A 114 -7.94 5.91 -0.96
C ILE A 114 -7.27 6.22 0.36
N LEU A 115 -7.47 7.44 0.87
CA LEU A 115 -6.99 7.84 2.18
C LEU A 115 -8.20 8.08 3.07
N CYS A 116 -8.28 7.33 4.17
CA CYS A 116 -9.42 7.33 5.08
C CYS A 116 -9.02 7.84 6.45
N LYS A 117 -9.91 8.61 7.06
CA LYS A 117 -9.85 8.95 8.47
C LYS A 117 -10.75 7.98 9.23
N ARG A 118 -10.31 7.56 10.41
CA ARG A 118 -11.13 6.70 11.25
C ARG A 118 -12.44 7.42 11.63
N TYR A 119 -13.55 6.76 11.37
CA TYR A 119 -14.85 7.22 11.82
C TYR A 119 -15.14 6.64 13.21
N VAL A 120 -15.52 7.53 14.14
CA VAL A 120 -15.94 7.14 15.47
C VAL A 120 -17.40 7.54 15.63
N ARG A 121 -18.28 6.55 15.66
CA ARG A 121 -19.72 6.78 15.76
C ARG A 121 -20.06 7.35 17.13
N GLY A 122 -20.83 8.45 17.15
CA GLY A 122 -21.28 9.08 18.37
C GLY A 122 -20.24 9.98 19.05
N ALA A 123 -19.11 10.23 18.39
CA ALA A 123 -18.08 11.13 18.90
C ALA A 123 -18.39 12.59 18.58
#